data_a3753b0d9d989cd6601cd06cf052a901
#
_entry.id   a3753b0d9d989cd6601cd06cf052a901
#
_cell.length_a   1.000
_cell.length_b   1.000
_cell.length_c   1.000
_cell.angle_alpha   90.00
_cell.angle_beta   90.00
_cell.angle_gamma   90.00
#
_symmetry.space_group_name_H-M   'P 1'
#
loop_
_entity.id
_entity.type
_entity.pdbx_description
1 polymer ?
#
loop_
_entity_poly.entity_id
_entity_poly.type
_entity_poly.pdbx_seq_one_letter_code
_entity_poly.pdbx_strand_id
1 'polypeptide(L)'
;MLEDKDRIFQNLYNDFGADLASAKQRGDWKDTKEICGKGREWIINEIKASELRGRGGAGFPTGLKWSFAPKEVGSRPHYLVINADESEPGTCKDRDILRFEPHKLIEGCLIASYAVNAHKCYIYIRGEYFNEGQKLQKAINEAYKDGLLGKNSAGTDWELD
;
A
#
# COMPACT_ATOMS: atom_id res chain seq x y z
N MET A 1 11.43 20.81 11.13
CA MET A 1 10.91 20.31 9.83
C MET A 1 11.66 19.01 9.56
N LEU A 2 11.00 17.94 9.10
CA LEU A 2 11.68 16.70 8.73
C LEU A 2 12.65 16.98 7.56
N GLU A 3 13.84 16.41 7.62
CA GLU A 3 14.75 16.43 6.48
C GLU A 3 14.21 15.49 5.37
N ASP A 4 14.55 15.74 4.12
CA ASP A 4 14.03 14.96 2.99
C ASP A 4 14.37 13.47 3.09
N LYS A 5 15.54 13.12 3.64
CA LYS A 5 15.95 11.73 3.90
C LYS A 5 15.05 10.99 4.90
N ASP A 6 14.34 11.72 5.77
CA ASP A 6 13.47 11.17 6.81
C ASP A 6 12.00 11.10 6.38
N ARG A 7 11.71 11.46 5.14
CA ARG A 7 10.35 11.41 4.58
C ARG A 7 10.01 10.00 4.10
N ILE A 8 8.80 9.55 4.40
CA ILE A 8 8.26 8.28 3.88
C ILE A 8 8.05 8.40 2.36
N PHE A 9 7.47 9.53 1.91
CA PHE A 9 7.26 9.82 0.50
C PHE A 9 8.40 10.70 -0.02
N GLN A 10 9.21 10.15 -0.92
CA GLN A 10 10.46 10.77 -1.41
C GLN A 10 10.31 11.45 -2.76
N ASN A 11 9.21 11.18 -3.49
CA ASN A 11 9.00 11.70 -4.83
C ASN A 11 7.91 12.78 -4.91
N LEU A 12 7.49 13.38 -3.81
CA LEU A 12 6.42 14.39 -3.81
C LEU A 12 6.75 15.65 -4.61
N TYR A 13 8.05 15.91 -4.83
CA TYR A 13 8.53 17.01 -5.67
C TYR A 13 8.70 16.63 -7.14
N ASN A 14 8.37 15.38 -7.50
CA ASN A 14 8.50 14.84 -8.84
C ASN A 14 9.94 14.85 -9.41
N ASP A 15 10.92 14.65 -8.52
CA ASP A 15 12.34 14.58 -8.89
C ASP A 15 12.69 13.26 -9.60
N PHE A 16 11.84 12.24 -9.43
CA PHE A 16 11.94 10.92 -10.04
C PHE A 16 10.64 10.55 -10.77
N GLY A 17 10.72 9.57 -11.66
CA GLY A 17 9.54 8.99 -12.30
C GLY A 17 8.62 8.27 -11.28
N ALA A 18 7.36 8.10 -11.67
CA ALA A 18 6.38 7.31 -10.91
C ALA A 18 6.31 5.83 -11.36
N ASP A 19 7.17 5.43 -12.30
CA ASP A 19 7.27 4.08 -12.83
C ASP A 19 8.02 3.14 -11.87
N LEU A 20 7.92 1.83 -12.16
CA LEU A 20 8.52 0.79 -11.32
C LEU A 20 10.04 0.90 -11.19
N ALA A 21 10.74 1.27 -12.27
CA ALA A 21 12.20 1.38 -12.22
C ALA A 21 12.63 2.49 -11.25
N SER A 22 11.98 3.64 -11.33
CA SER A 22 12.21 4.77 -10.42
C SER A 22 11.81 4.42 -8.96
N ALA A 23 10.72 3.68 -8.77
CA ALA A 23 10.30 3.20 -7.46
C ALA A 23 11.36 2.29 -6.81
N LYS A 24 11.87 1.32 -7.57
CA LYS A 24 12.96 0.44 -7.11
C LYS A 24 14.25 1.20 -6.78
N GLN A 25 14.59 2.25 -7.54
CA GLN A 25 15.75 3.10 -7.22
C GLN A 25 15.59 3.83 -5.88
N ARG A 26 14.36 4.20 -5.50
CA ARG A 26 14.05 4.78 -4.17
C ARG A 26 14.01 3.76 -3.05
N GLY A 27 14.09 2.47 -3.35
CA GLY A 27 14.07 1.38 -2.38
C GLY A 27 12.70 0.72 -2.19
N ASP A 28 11.69 1.10 -2.95
CA ASP A 28 10.39 0.42 -2.93
C ASP A 28 10.57 -1.04 -3.39
N TRP A 29 9.83 -1.95 -2.83
CA TRP A 29 9.84 -3.41 -3.10
C TRP A 29 11.11 -4.17 -2.64
N LYS A 30 12.11 -3.47 -2.12
CA LYS A 30 13.39 -4.08 -1.72
C LYS A 30 13.24 -5.10 -0.61
N ASP A 31 12.50 -4.73 0.43
CA ASP A 31 12.42 -5.50 1.67
C ASP A 31 11.08 -6.24 1.82
N THR A 32 10.18 -6.13 0.84
CA THR A 32 8.81 -6.70 0.88
C THR A 32 8.79 -8.19 1.17
N LYS A 33 9.65 -8.96 0.49
CA LYS A 33 9.75 -10.40 0.70
C LYS A 33 10.20 -10.74 2.13
N GLU A 34 11.20 -10.04 2.63
CA GLU A 34 11.71 -10.22 3.99
C GLU A 34 10.64 -9.87 5.02
N ILE A 35 9.94 -8.74 4.84
CA ILE A 35 8.85 -8.28 5.71
C ILE A 35 7.75 -9.34 5.79
N CYS A 36 7.27 -9.83 4.65
CA CYS A 36 6.27 -10.90 4.63
C CYS A 36 6.79 -12.20 5.27
N GLY A 37 8.05 -12.54 5.05
CA GLY A 37 8.69 -13.71 5.65
C GLY A 37 8.76 -13.69 7.18
N LYS A 38 8.70 -12.53 7.81
CA LYS A 38 8.61 -12.41 9.28
C LYS A 38 7.22 -12.78 9.82
N GLY A 39 6.22 -12.88 8.97
CA GLY A 39 4.88 -13.32 9.29
C GLY A 39 3.92 -12.22 9.73
N ARG A 40 2.64 -12.55 9.70
CA ARG A 40 1.52 -11.61 9.94
C ARG A 40 1.54 -10.97 11.31
N GLU A 41 1.80 -11.75 12.36
CA GLU A 41 1.81 -11.24 13.73
C GLU A 41 2.95 -10.23 13.93
N TRP A 42 4.11 -10.50 13.32
CA TRP A 42 5.22 -9.57 13.37
C TRP A 42 4.85 -8.24 12.69
N ILE A 43 4.30 -8.27 11.48
CA ILE A 43 3.87 -7.04 10.77
C ILE A 43 2.87 -6.24 11.60
N ILE A 44 1.84 -6.91 12.16
CA ILE A 44 0.83 -6.24 13.00
C ILE A 44 1.47 -5.59 14.23
N ASN A 45 2.43 -6.26 14.86
CA ASN A 45 3.12 -5.74 16.03
C ASN A 45 4.03 -4.56 15.69
N GLU A 46 4.73 -4.59 14.55
CA GLU A 46 5.51 -3.44 14.06
C GLU A 46 4.61 -2.21 13.80
N ILE A 47 3.45 -2.41 13.17
CA ILE A 47 2.48 -1.34 12.96
C ILE A 47 1.90 -0.82 14.30
N LYS A 48 1.72 -1.68 15.31
CA LYS A 48 1.35 -1.24 16.66
C LYS A 48 2.46 -0.42 17.31
N ALA A 49 3.70 -0.90 17.22
CA ALA A 49 4.86 -0.24 17.82
C ALA A 49 5.15 1.12 17.15
N SER A 50 4.87 1.26 15.85
CA SER A 50 5.00 2.53 15.13
C SER A 50 3.97 3.60 15.53
N GLU A 51 2.94 3.22 16.30
CA GLU A 51 1.80 4.09 16.66
C GLU A 51 1.08 4.72 15.47
N LEU A 52 1.20 4.12 14.27
CA LEU A 52 0.53 4.60 13.05
C LEU A 52 -0.97 4.69 13.27
N ARG A 53 -1.54 5.84 12.93
CA ARG A 53 -2.97 6.13 13.03
C ARG A 53 -3.60 6.33 11.65
N GLY A 54 -4.88 5.99 11.56
CA GLY A 54 -5.69 6.27 10.37
C GLY A 54 -5.70 7.76 10.01
N ARG A 55 -5.68 8.05 8.72
CA ARG A 55 -5.67 9.42 8.17
C ARG A 55 -7.01 9.85 7.60
N GLY A 56 -8.07 9.09 7.84
CA GLY A 56 -9.44 9.42 7.44
C GLY A 56 -10.25 10.25 8.45
N GLY A 57 -9.58 10.91 9.41
CA GLY A 57 -10.20 11.80 10.40
C GLY A 57 -10.30 11.22 11.81
N ALA A 58 -10.70 9.96 11.98
CA ALA A 58 -10.89 9.34 13.30
C ALA A 58 -9.58 9.04 14.06
N GLY A 59 -8.45 8.94 13.38
CA GLY A 59 -7.15 8.68 14.01
C GLY A 59 -7.06 7.34 14.74
N PHE A 60 -7.83 6.34 14.36
CA PHE A 60 -7.83 5.04 15.03
C PHE A 60 -6.47 4.33 14.84
N PRO A 61 -5.90 3.67 15.89
CA PRO A 61 -4.62 2.97 15.78
C PRO A 61 -4.66 1.86 14.74
N THR A 62 -3.84 1.96 13.68
CA THR A 62 -3.89 1.06 12.53
C THR A 62 -3.55 -0.38 12.90
N GLY A 63 -2.48 -0.61 13.67
CA GLY A 63 -2.08 -1.96 14.07
C GLY A 63 -3.11 -2.63 14.98
N LEU A 64 -3.80 -1.87 15.82
CA LEU A 64 -4.91 -2.39 16.61
C LEU A 64 -6.09 -2.81 15.71
N LYS A 65 -6.44 -1.98 14.71
CA LYS A 65 -7.47 -2.32 13.73
C LYS A 65 -7.15 -3.62 12.98
N TRP A 66 -5.91 -3.77 12.52
CA TRP A 66 -5.48 -4.98 11.82
C TRP A 66 -5.52 -6.23 12.72
N SER A 67 -5.26 -6.09 14.02
CA SER A 67 -5.33 -7.22 14.95
C SER A 67 -6.75 -7.74 15.21
N PHE A 68 -7.78 -7.02 14.80
CA PHE A 68 -9.17 -7.48 14.83
C PHE A 68 -9.55 -8.33 13.61
N ALA A 69 -8.72 -8.34 12.57
CA ALA A 69 -8.97 -9.20 11.42
C ALA A 69 -8.96 -10.68 11.86
N PRO A 70 -9.91 -11.49 11.38
CA PRO A 70 -9.94 -12.92 11.69
C PRO A 70 -8.62 -13.61 11.33
N LYS A 71 -8.08 -14.42 12.23
CA LYS A 71 -6.83 -15.16 11.99
C LYS A 71 -7.01 -16.26 10.94
N GLU A 72 -8.19 -16.86 10.91
CA GLU A 72 -8.54 -17.92 9.97
C GLU A 72 -9.56 -17.42 8.96
N VAL A 73 -9.30 -17.72 7.70
CA VAL A 73 -10.27 -17.52 6.62
C VAL A 73 -11.22 -18.71 6.67
N GLY A 74 -12.42 -18.47 7.19
CA GLY A 74 -13.49 -19.45 7.13
C GLY A 74 -14.04 -19.61 5.69
N SER A 75 -15.34 -19.87 5.54
CA SER A 75 -15.99 -19.99 4.22
C SER A 75 -16.14 -18.66 3.46
N ARG A 76 -15.82 -17.51 4.11
CA ARG A 76 -15.96 -16.19 3.51
C ARG A 76 -14.58 -15.61 3.20
N PRO A 77 -14.33 -15.17 1.95
CA PRO A 77 -13.06 -14.55 1.59
C PRO A 77 -12.89 -13.21 2.30
N HIS A 78 -11.64 -12.87 2.62
CA HIS A 78 -11.28 -11.55 3.11
C HIS A 78 -10.84 -10.67 1.94
N TYR A 79 -11.25 -9.41 1.99
CA TYR A 79 -10.87 -8.39 1.03
C TYR A 79 -10.22 -7.21 1.75
N LEU A 80 -9.16 -6.69 1.16
CA LEU A 80 -8.64 -5.39 1.54
C LEU A 80 -9.29 -4.33 0.63
N VAL A 81 -9.84 -3.29 1.21
CA VAL A 81 -10.39 -2.16 0.45
C VAL A 81 -9.66 -0.89 0.87
N ILE A 82 -8.96 -0.31 -0.08
CA ILE A 82 -8.25 0.97 0.09
C ILE A 82 -9.19 2.09 -0.34
N ASN A 83 -9.48 2.97 0.60
CA ASN A 83 -10.22 4.19 0.31
C ASN A 83 -9.25 5.28 -0.17
N ALA A 84 -9.25 5.54 -1.48
CA ALA A 84 -8.55 6.64 -2.12
C ALA A 84 -9.55 7.69 -2.66
N ASP A 85 -10.72 7.79 -2.04
CA ASP A 85 -11.70 8.83 -2.31
C ASP A 85 -11.39 10.09 -1.48
N GLU A 86 -10.62 10.98 -2.04
CA GLU A 86 -10.24 12.24 -1.39
C GLU A 86 -11.20 13.34 -1.80
N SER A 87 -12.39 13.36 -1.18
CA SER A 87 -13.49 14.25 -1.55
C SER A 87 -13.65 15.46 -0.63
N GLU A 88 -13.05 15.43 0.58
CA GLU A 88 -13.19 16.52 1.54
C GLU A 88 -12.45 17.78 1.06
N PRO A 89 -13.10 18.95 1.07
CA PRO A 89 -12.46 20.20 0.67
C PRO A 89 -11.18 20.49 1.46
N GLY A 90 -10.12 20.87 0.75
CA GLY A 90 -8.82 21.20 1.36
C GLY A 90 -7.93 20.00 1.65
N THR A 91 -8.35 18.77 1.39
CA THR A 91 -7.48 17.58 1.48
C THR A 91 -6.63 17.43 0.22
N CYS A 92 -5.35 17.08 0.39
CA CYS A 92 -4.39 16.96 -0.71
C CYS A 92 -3.27 15.94 -0.40
N LYS A 93 -3.61 14.79 0.16
CA LYS A 93 -2.66 13.72 0.54
C LYS A 93 -2.69 12.53 -0.42
N ASP A 94 -3.90 12.00 -0.72
CA ASP A 94 -4.04 10.78 -1.51
C ASP A 94 -3.72 11.02 -2.98
N ARG A 95 -4.13 12.17 -3.50
CA ARG A 95 -3.86 12.58 -4.88
C ARG A 95 -2.36 12.61 -5.20
N ASP A 96 -1.56 13.15 -4.29
CA ASP A 96 -0.12 13.25 -4.50
C ASP A 96 0.55 11.88 -4.42
N ILE A 97 0.11 11.00 -3.53
CA ILE A 97 0.59 9.61 -3.47
C ILE A 97 0.31 8.89 -4.80
N LEU A 98 -0.92 9.00 -5.29
CA LEU A 98 -1.34 8.38 -6.57
C LEU A 98 -0.53 8.92 -7.76
N ARG A 99 -0.16 10.21 -7.73
CA ARG A 99 0.59 10.86 -8.80
C ARG A 99 2.05 10.49 -8.84
N PHE A 100 2.68 10.45 -7.68
CA PHE A 100 4.13 10.46 -7.57
C PHE A 100 4.72 9.17 -7.02
N GLU A 101 3.97 8.44 -6.19
CA GLU A 101 4.44 7.20 -5.55
C GLU A 101 3.40 6.06 -5.58
N PRO A 102 2.79 5.75 -6.75
CA PRO A 102 1.78 4.70 -6.83
C PRO A 102 2.33 3.32 -6.45
N HIS A 103 3.60 3.02 -6.73
CA HIS A 103 4.22 1.75 -6.37
C HIS A 103 4.37 1.57 -4.86
N LYS A 104 4.65 2.63 -4.10
CA LYS A 104 4.67 2.59 -2.64
C LYS A 104 3.28 2.25 -2.06
N LEU A 105 2.22 2.78 -2.66
CA LEU A 105 0.85 2.41 -2.31
C LEU A 105 0.58 0.93 -2.58
N ILE A 106 0.95 0.43 -3.77
CA ILE A 106 0.72 -0.96 -4.18
C ILE A 106 1.51 -1.93 -3.29
N GLU A 107 2.76 -1.62 -2.97
CA GLU A 107 3.56 -2.38 -2.01
C GLU A 107 2.89 -2.43 -0.63
N GLY A 108 2.40 -1.28 -0.15
CA GLY A 108 1.63 -1.20 1.09
C GLY A 108 0.35 -2.05 1.05
N CYS A 109 -0.33 -2.12 -0.11
CA CYS A 109 -1.48 -3.00 -0.30
C CYS A 109 -1.09 -4.48 -0.15
N LEU A 110 0.04 -4.90 -0.71
CA LEU A 110 0.53 -6.28 -0.56
C LEU A 110 0.83 -6.62 0.90
N ILE A 111 1.61 -5.79 1.58
CA ILE A 111 1.98 -6.03 2.98
C ILE A 111 0.73 -6.05 3.88
N ALA A 112 -0.19 -5.10 3.68
CA ALA A 112 -1.44 -5.04 4.44
C ALA A 112 -2.33 -6.26 4.16
N SER A 113 -2.48 -6.65 2.89
CA SER A 113 -3.26 -7.83 2.48
C SER A 113 -2.71 -9.10 3.12
N TYR A 114 -1.39 -9.27 3.09
CA TYR A 114 -0.72 -10.38 3.77
C TYR A 114 -1.02 -10.37 5.28
N ALA A 115 -0.88 -9.22 5.94
CA ALA A 115 -1.10 -9.09 7.39
C ALA A 115 -2.54 -9.42 7.81
N VAL A 116 -3.55 -9.01 7.02
CA VAL A 116 -4.98 -9.24 7.34
C VAL A 116 -5.58 -10.47 6.66
N ASN A 117 -4.75 -11.29 6.00
CA ASN A 117 -5.16 -12.52 5.31
C ASN A 117 -6.16 -12.28 4.17
N ALA A 118 -5.92 -11.27 3.34
CA ALA A 118 -6.74 -10.93 2.18
C ALA A 118 -5.99 -11.27 0.88
N HIS A 119 -6.64 -12.00 -0.03
CA HIS A 119 -6.08 -12.38 -1.33
C HIS A 119 -6.55 -11.47 -2.47
N LYS A 120 -7.42 -10.51 -2.17
CA LYS A 120 -7.86 -9.49 -3.12
C LYS A 120 -7.87 -8.11 -2.48
N CYS A 121 -7.33 -7.15 -3.23
CA CYS A 121 -7.31 -5.75 -2.85
C CYS A 121 -8.07 -4.91 -3.87
N TYR A 122 -8.99 -4.09 -3.39
CA TYR A 122 -9.69 -3.12 -4.20
C TYR A 122 -9.26 -1.72 -3.79
N ILE A 123 -8.91 -0.89 -4.77
CA ILE A 123 -8.59 0.51 -4.54
C ILE A 123 -9.74 1.34 -5.10
N TYR A 124 -10.53 1.96 -4.21
CA TYR A 124 -11.59 2.89 -4.60
C TYR A 124 -10.99 4.28 -4.77
N ILE A 125 -11.11 4.83 -5.98
CA ILE A 125 -10.65 6.16 -6.35
C ILE A 125 -11.82 6.98 -6.88
N ARG A 126 -11.89 8.26 -6.54
CA ARG A 126 -12.96 9.12 -7.04
C ARG A 126 -12.85 9.35 -8.56
N GLY A 127 -14.01 9.49 -9.22
CA GLY A 127 -14.10 9.61 -10.67
C GLY A 127 -13.36 10.83 -11.27
N GLU A 128 -13.26 11.92 -10.51
CA GLU A 128 -12.55 13.14 -10.92
C GLU A 128 -11.02 12.96 -11.00
N TYR A 129 -10.49 11.92 -10.38
CA TYR A 129 -9.05 11.59 -10.40
C TYR A 129 -8.69 10.71 -11.61
N PHE A 130 -9.19 11.08 -12.79
CA PHE A 130 -8.96 10.30 -14.02
C PHE A 130 -7.48 10.07 -14.32
N ASN A 131 -6.66 11.13 -14.27
CA ASN A 131 -5.22 11.04 -14.55
C ASN A 131 -4.49 10.21 -13.49
N GLU A 132 -4.85 10.38 -12.24
CA GLU A 132 -4.31 9.61 -11.12
C GLU A 132 -4.69 8.13 -11.24
N GLY A 133 -5.93 7.84 -11.64
CA GLY A 133 -6.41 6.48 -11.92
C GLY A 133 -5.64 5.81 -13.05
N GLN A 134 -5.34 6.53 -14.13
CA GLN A 134 -4.52 6.02 -15.23
C GLN A 134 -3.08 5.71 -14.78
N LYS A 135 -2.48 6.58 -13.97
CA LYS A 135 -1.14 6.34 -13.41
C LYS A 135 -1.12 5.12 -12.48
N LEU A 136 -2.11 5.02 -11.58
CA LEU A 136 -2.25 3.88 -10.68
C LEU A 136 -2.43 2.59 -11.47
N GLN A 137 -3.32 2.57 -12.48
CA GLN A 137 -3.54 1.39 -13.31
C GLN A 137 -2.26 0.98 -14.06
N LYS A 138 -1.50 1.95 -14.57
CA LYS A 138 -0.19 1.67 -15.18
C LYS A 138 0.76 1.01 -14.18
N ALA A 139 0.88 1.55 -12.97
CA ALA A 139 1.73 0.99 -11.92
C ALA A 139 1.30 -0.43 -11.50
N ILE A 140 -0.01 -0.69 -11.40
CA ILE A 140 -0.55 -2.04 -11.16
C ILE A 140 -0.12 -3.00 -12.27
N ASN A 141 -0.26 -2.59 -13.54
CA ASN A 141 0.14 -3.41 -14.68
C ASN A 141 1.66 -3.69 -14.69
N GLU A 142 2.48 -2.70 -14.33
CA GLU A 142 3.92 -2.87 -14.15
C GLU A 142 4.24 -3.87 -13.04
N ALA A 143 3.54 -3.79 -11.91
CA ALA A 143 3.72 -4.70 -10.78
C ALA A 143 3.35 -6.15 -11.14
N TYR A 144 2.24 -6.37 -11.85
CA TYR A 144 1.90 -7.70 -12.35
C TYR A 144 2.95 -8.25 -13.34
N LYS A 145 3.39 -7.42 -14.28
CA LYS A 145 4.39 -7.81 -15.28
C LYS A 145 5.72 -8.22 -14.65
N ASP A 146 6.09 -7.60 -13.56
CA ASP A 146 7.35 -7.85 -12.83
C ASP A 146 7.19 -8.95 -11.74
N GLY A 147 6.02 -9.57 -11.60
CA GLY A 147 5.76 -10.62 -10.61
C GLY A 147 5.63 -10.11 -9.17
N LEU A 148 5.37 -8.81 -8.99
CA LEU A 148 5.15 -8.21 -7.68
C LEU A 148 3.71 -8.41 -7.19
N LEU A 149 2.78 -8.70 -8.09
CA LEU A 149 1.39 -9.08 -7.83
C LEU A 149 1.05 -10.39 -8.54
N GLY A 150 -0.10 -10.96 -8.22
CA GLY A 150 -0.56 -12.26 -8.71
C GLY A 150 -0.01 -13.42 -7.88
N LYS A 151 0.27 -14.54 -8.53
CA LYS A 151 0.85 -15.71 -7.85
C LYS A 151 2.26 -15.45 -7.37
N ASN A 152 2.57 -15.88 -6.15
CA ASN A 152 3.89 -15.67 -5.53
C ASN A 152 4.32 -14.20 -5.52
N SER A 153 3.40 -13.32 -5.16
CA SER A 153 3.59 -11.87 -5.17
C SER A 153 4.91 -11.47 -4.50
N ALA A 154 5.72 -10.65 -5.19
CA ALA A 154 7.04 -10.20 -4.73
C ALA A 154 7.98 -11.35 -4.27
N GLY A 155 7.83 -12.54 -4.86
CA GLY A 155 8.63 -13.72 -4.52
C GLY A 155 8.29 -14.35 -3.18
N THR A 156 7.13 -14.06 -2.62
CA THR A 156 6.55 -14.74 -1.44
C THR A 156 5.72 -15.95 -1.87
N ASP A 157 5.18 -16.69 -0.92
CA ASP A 157 4.17 -17.74 -1.14
C ASP A 157 2.73 -17.19 -1.17
N TRP A 158 2.58 -15.87 -1.19
CA TRP A 158 1.31 -15.16 -1.15
C TRP A 158 0.78 -14.83 -2.55
N GLU A 159 -0.51 -15.00 -2.77
CA GLU A 159 -1.20 -14.56 -3.98
C GLU A 159 -2.06 -13.34 -3.65
N LEU A 160 -1.87 -12.25 -4.41
CA LEU A 160 -2.67 -11.03 -4.31
C LEU A 160 -3.10 -10.54 -5.69
N ASP A 161 -4.43 -10.39 -5.85
CA ASP A 161 -5.09 -9.71 -6.96
C ASP A 161 -5.63 -8.33 -6.54
#